data_91b0754a64105c276436b8a29f45e5a3
#
_entry.id   91b0754a64105c276436b8a29f45e5a3
#
_cell.length_a   1.000
_cell.length_b   1.000
_cell.length_c   1.000
_cell.angle_alpha   90.00
_cell.angle_beta   90.00
_cell.angle_gamma   90.00
#
_symmetry.space_group_name_H-M   'P 1'
#
loop_
_entity.id
_entity.type
_entity.pdbx_description
1 polymer ?
#
loop_
_entity_poly.entity_id
_entity_poly.type
_entity_poly.pdbx_seq_one_letter_code
_entity_poly.pdbx_strand_id
1 'polypeptide(L)'
;METNTIVLRLFLVFALSFIYGYQRQKNHKPVGFGTFILVSVGACALAITASEMNLDNSVALLGAIVTGIGFLGAGALIKTSDKIFGFTTAASIWIFAIFGLIIGLGKYREGLIIYLIIWITILSDKYLEDHAIG
;
A
#
# COMPACT_ATOMS: atom_id res chain seq x y z
N MET A 1 4.69 -23.21 4.45
CA MET A 1 5.74 -22.31 3.86
C MET A 1 6.93 -22.27 4.82
N GLU A 2 8.15 -22.21 4.31
CA GLU A 2 9.34 -22.11 5.18
C GLU A 2 9.42 -20.75 5.86
N THR A 3 9.88 -20.74 7.11
CA THR A 3 10.01 -19.52 7.93
C THR A 3 10.87 -18.46 7.23
N ASN A 4 11.94 -18.86 6.57
CA ASN A 4 12.82 -17.95 5.83
C ASN A 4 12.08 -17.21 4.72
N THR A 5 11.17 -17.89 4.02
CA THR A 5 10.36 -17.27 2.95
C THR A 5 9.36 -16.26 3.53
N ILE A 6 8.75 -16.57 4.67
CA ILE A 6 7.84 -15.65 5.37
C ILE A 6 8.59 -14.39 5.77
N VAL A 7 9.74 -14.54 6.43
CA VAL A 7 10.57 -13.42 6.89
C VAL A 7 11.02 -12.57 5.70
N LEU A 8 11.45 -13.18 4.61
CA LEU A 8 11.88 -12.47 3.41
C LEU A 8 10.76 -11.60 2.82
N ARG A 9 9.54 -12.15 2.68
CA ARG A 9 8.39 -11.41 2.13
C ARG A 9 8.00 -10.24 3.02
N LEU A 10 7.88 -10.47 4.32
CA LEU A 10 7.54 -9.43 5.30
C LEU A 10 8.61 -8.35 5.36
N PHE A 11 9.89 -8.71 5.35
CA PHE A 11 10.99 -7.75 5.37
C PHE A 11 11.05 -6.91 4.09
N LEU A 12 10.85 -7.54 2.93
CA LEU A 12 10.82 -6.84 1.65
C LEU A 12 9.71 -5.77 1.62
N VAL A 13 8.50 -6.16 2.04
CA VAL A 13 7.37 -5.23 2.12
C VAL A 13 7.63 -4.13 3.13
N PHE A 14 8.17 -4.48 4.32
CA PHE A 14 8.56 -3.49 5.34
C PHE A 14 9.54 -2.46 4.79
N ALA A 15 10.64 -2.91 4.19
CA ALA A 15 11.69 -2.02 3.69
C ALA A 15 11.20 -1.08 2.59
N LEU A 16 10.47 -1.60 1.60
CA LEU A 16 9.96 -0.81 0.49
C LEU A 16 8.87 0.17 0.94
N SER A 17 8.00 -0.25 1.86
CA SER A 17 6.98 0.63 2.43
C SER A 17 7.56 1.71 3.35
N PHE A 18 8.65 1.38 4.08
CA PHE A 18 9.37 2.37 4.88
C PHE A 18 9.97 3.48 3.99
N ILE A 19 10.63 3.13 2.89
CA ILE A 19 11.23 4.08 1.96
C ILE A 19 10.16 5.05 1.43
N TYR A 20 9.05 4.53 0.96
CA TYR A 20 7.95 5.34 0.43
C TYR A 20 7.31 6.21 1.53
N GLY A 21 6.95 5.61 2.64
CA GLY A 21 6.31 6.31 3.76
C GLY A 21 7.20 7.38 4.39
N TYR A 22 8.49 7.14 4.46
CA TYR A 22 9.47 8.12 4.92
C TYR A 22 9.51 9.36 4.00
N GLN A 23 9.52 9.14 2.70
CA GLN A 23 9.46 10.24 1.73
C GLN A 23 8.16 11.04 1.86
N ARG A 24 7.03 10.36 2.08
CA ARG A 24 5.73 11.00 2.33
C ARG A 24 5.76 11.85 3.59
N GLN A 25 6.30 11.32 4.67
CA GLN A 25 6.41 12.03 5.95
C GLN A 25 7.34 13.24 5.86
N LYS A 26 8.48 13.10 5.18
CA LYS A 26 9.42 14.20 4.93
C LYS A 26 8.78 15.34 4.13
N ASN A 27 7.85 15.04 3.23
CA ASN A 27 7.11 16.04 2.45
C ASN A 27 5.83 16.54 3.15
N HIS A 28 5.70 16.32 4.47
CA HIS A 28 4.57 16.78 5.28
C HIS A 28 3.19 16.33 4.78
N LYS A 29 3.10 15.17 4.12
CA LYS A 29 1.83 14.59 3.72
C LYS A 29 1.12 14.00 4.95
N PRO A 30 -0.24 13.94 4.96
CA PRO A 30 -1.03 13.58 6.16
C PRO A 30 -0.72 12.20 6.73
N VAL A 31 -0.32 11.25 5.88
CA VAL A 31 -0.05 9.86 6.25
C VAL A 31 1.42 9.56 6.03
N GLY A 32 2.09 9.10 7.07
CA GLY A 32 3.53 8.82 7.09
C GLY A 32 3.88 7.34 6.99
N PHE A 33 5.15 7.02 7.27
CA PHE A 33 5.70 5.67 7.08
C PHE A 33 5.01 4.60 7.91
N GLY A 34 4.59 4.91 9.13
CA GLY A 34 3.93 3.94 10.02
C GLY A 34 2.68 3.33 9.39
N THR A 35 1.81 4.14 8.82
CA THR A 35 0.59 3.67 8.15
C THR A 35 0.90 2.79 6.95
N PHE A 36 1.83 3.20 6.08
CA PHE A 36 2.19 2.43 4.88
C PHE A 36 2.82 1.08 5.25
N ILE A 37 3.68 1.03 6.27
CA ILE A 37 4.26 -0.21 6.77
C ILE A 37 3.17 -1.14 7.32
N LEU A 38 2.34 -0.66 8.23
CA LEU A 38 1.32 -1.48 8.89
C LEU A 38 0.30 -2.04 7.90
N VAL A 39 -0.15 -1.22 6.96
CA VAL A 39 -1.09 -1.63 5.92
C VAL A 39 -0.49 -2.70 5.01
N SER A 40 0.71 -2.48 4.49
CA SER A 40 1.33 -3.40 3.53
C SER A 40 1.83 -4.69 4.20
N VAL A 41 2.41 -4.61 5.39
CA VAL A 41 2.85 -5.78 6.16
C VAL A 41 1.64 -6.62 6.60
N GLY A 42 0.56 -5.98 7.04
CA GLY A 42 -0.69 -6.66 7.40
C GLY A 42 -1.30 -7.39 6.21
N ALA A 43 -1.40 -6.74 5.06
CA ALA A 43 -1.90 -7.34 3.83
C ALA A 43 -0.99 -8.50 3.36
N CYS A 44 0.33 -8.35 3.46
CA CYS A 44 1.30 -9.40 3.14
C CYS A 44 1.12 -10.62 4.05
N ALA A 45 0.99 -10.43 5.36
CA ALA A 45 0.78 -11.50 6.32
C ALA A 45 -0.51 -12.28 6.05
N LEU A 46 -1.61 -11.58 5.77
CA LEU A 46 -2.88 -12.21 5.42
C LEU A 46 -2.82 -12.94 4.07
N ALA A 47 -2.09 -12.41 3.10
CA ALA A 47 -1.89 -13.08 1.81
C ALA A 47 -1.06 -14.36 1.96
N ILE A 48 -0.04 -14.37 2.82
CA ILE A 48 0.71 -15.57 3.17
C ILE A 48 -0.23 -16.62 3.78
N THR A 49 -1.08 -16.22 4.72
CA THR A 49 -2.11 -17.10 5.31
C THR A 49 -3.08 -17.62 4.25
N ALA A 50 -3.56 -16.75 3.36
CA ALA A 50 -4.46 -17.12 2.27
C ALA A 50 -3.84 -18.17 1.34
N SER A 51 -2.53 -18.09 1.07
CA SER A 51 -1.83 -19.03 0.20
C SER A 51 -1.80 -20.47 0.75
N GLU A 52 -2.07 -20.67 2.02
CA GLU A 52 -2.11 -21.95 2.73
C GLU A 52 -3.55 -22.49 2.87
N MET A 53 -4.55 -21.74 2.43
CA MET A 53 -5.96 -22.12 2.51
C MET A 53 -6.43 -22.77 1.19
N ASN A 54 -7.63 -23.38 1.23
CA ASN A 54 -8.28 -23.82 -0.02
C ASN A 54 -8.68 -22.59 -0.87
N LEU A 55 -8.91 -22.82 -2.17
CA LEU A 55 -9.14 -21.74 -3.13
C LEU A 55 -10.30 -20.82 -2.74
N ASP A 56 -11.44 -21.39 -2.34
CA ASP A 56 -12.64 -20.59 -2.03
C ASP A 56 -12.40 -19.68 -0.83
N ASN A 57 -11.81 -20.19 0.24
CA ASN A 57 -11.48 -19.43 1.43
C ASN A 57 -10.38 -18.39 1.17
N SER A 58 -9.40 -18.74 0.33
CA SER A 58 -8.34 -17.82 -0.09
C SER A 58 -8.91 -16.62 -0.84
N VAL A 59 -9.76 -16.84 -1.83
CA VAL A 59 -10.41 -15.78 -2.60
C VAL A 59 -11.28 -14.91 -1.71
N ALA A 60 -12.04 -15.50 -0.80
CA ALA A 60 -12.86 -14.75 0.16
C ALA A 60 -12.02 -13.86 1.07
N LEU A 61 -10.91 -14.39 1.62
CA LEU A 61 -10.01 -13.62 2.48
C LEU A 61 -9.35 -12.46 1.73
N LEU A 62 -8.83 -12.70 0.52
CA LEU A 62 -8.21 -11.66 -0.30
C LEU A 62 -9.21 -10.56 -0.66
N GLY A 63 -10.44 -10.91 -1.01
CA GLY A 63 -11.52 -9.96 -1.27
C GLY A 63 -11.86 -9.11 -0.04
N ALA A 64 -11.91 -9.72 1.14
CA ALA A 64 -12.16 -9.02 2.41
C ALA A 64 -11.05 -8.01 2.74
N ILE A 65 -9.79 -8.34 2.47
CA ILE A 65 -8.65 -7.44 2.66
C ILE A 65 -8.82 -6.19 1.77
N VAL A 66 -9.06 -6.38 0.49
CA VAL A 66 -9.22 -5.27 -0.47
C VAL A 66 -10.36 -4.35 -0.07
N THR A 67 -11.50 -4.91 0.35
CA THR A 67 -12.66 -4.16 0.82
C THR A 67 -12.37 -3.41 2.13
N GLY A 68 -11.75 -4.06 3.10
CA GLY A 68 -11.42 -3.47 4.40
C GLY A 68 -10.43 -2.30 4.30
N ILE A 69 -9.46 -2.39 3.42
CA ILE A 69 -8.51 -1.30 3.17
C ILE A 69 -9.19 -0.11 2.49
N GLY A 70 -10.23 -0.32 1.71
CA GLY A 70 -11.06 0.76 1.16
C GLY A 70 -11.67 1.64 2.27
N PHE A 71 -12.13 1.05 3.37
CA PHE A 71 -12.61 1.77 4.54
C PHE A 71 -11.52 2.63 5.19
N LEU A 72 -10.33 2.07 5.39
CA LEU A 72 -9.18 2.80 5.94
C LEU A 72 -8.74 3.94 5.01
N GLY A 73 -8.71 3.69 3.70
CA GLY A 73 -8.40 4.71 2.69
C GLY A 73 -9.40 5.86 2.71
N ALA A 74 -10.70 5.57 2.82
CA ALA A 74 -11.74 6.58 2.96
C ALA A 74 -11.55 7.43 4.23
N GLY A 75 -11.05 6.83 5.32
CA GLY A 75 -10.72 7.54 6.56
C GLY A 75 -9.58 8.56 6.42
N ALA A 76 -8.75 8.45 5.38
CA ALA A 76 -7.68 9.40 5.08
C ALA A 76 -8.17 10.67 4.33
N LEU A 77 -9.42 10.71 3.91
CA LEU A 77 -10.03 11.87 3.26
C LEU A 77 -10.33 12.96 4.29
N ILE A 78 -9.95 14.19 3.96
CA ILE A 78 -10.22 15.37 4.78
C ILE A 78 -11.27 16.23 4.07
N LYS A 79 -12.41 16.43 4.73
CA LYS A 79 -13.50 17.26 4.23
C LYS A 79 -13.50 18.62 4.96
N THR A 80 -13.48 19.68 4.17
CA THR A 80 -13.79 21.05 4.63
C THR A 80 -15.17 21.47 4.09
N SER A 81 -15.64 22.70 4.41
CA SER A 81 -16.92 23.21 3.92
C SER A 81 -17.04 23.21 2.39
N ASP A 82 -15.93 23.43 1.67
CA ASP A 82 -15.95 23.66 0.21
C ASP A 82 -15.19 22.59 -0.59
N LYS A 83 -14.31 21.79 0.04
CA LYS A 83 -13.42 20.86 -0.66
C LYS A 83 -13.19 19.56 0.11
N ILE A 84 -12.87 18.51 -0.63
CA ILE A 84 -12.38 17.23 -0.11
C ILE A 84 -10.94 17.06 -0.57
N PHE A 85 -10.05 16.77 0.38
CA PHE A 85 -8.62 16.55 0.15
C PHE A 85 -8.23 15.12 0.50
N GLY A 86 -7.06 14.69 0.02
CA GLY A 86 -6.45 13.43 0.43
C GLY A 86 -6.77 12.24 -0.48
N PHE A 87 -7.35 12.46 -1.66
CA PHE A 87 -7.64 11.36 -2.61
C PHE A 87 -6.39 10.59 -3.00
N THR A 88 -5.29 11.27 -3.33
CA THR A 88 -4.01 10.62 -3.65
C THR A 88 -3.48 9.82 -2.46
N THR A 89 -3.60 10.36 -1.25
CA THR A 89 -3.21 9.65 -0.02
C THR A 89 -4.07 8.41 0.21
N ALA A 90 -5.39 8.51 0.06
CA ALA A 90 -6.31 7.38 0.18
C ALA A 90 -6.01 6.29 -0.86
N ALA A 91 -5.80 6.67 -2.10
CA ALA A 91 -5.42 5.75 -3.19
C ALA A 91 -4.06 5.10 -2.91
N SER A 92 -3.10 5.84 -2.35
CA SER A 92 -1.78 5.31 -1.97
C SER A 92 -1.89 4.24 -0.88
N ILE A 93 -2.71 4.43 0.14
CA ILE A 93 -2.97 3.43 1.18
C ILE A 93 -3.53 2.16 0.56
N TRP A 94 -4.51 2.28 -0.32
CA TRP A 94 -5.14 1.15 -0.99
C TRP A 94 -4.16 0.36 -1.84
N ILE A 95 -3.38 1.04 -2.69
CA ILE A 95 -2.41 0.36 -3.57
C ILE A 95 -1.24 -0.26 -2.79
N PHE A 96 -0.83 0.29 -1.63
CA PHE A 96 0.17 -0.33 -0.77
C PHE A 96 -0.33 -1.61 -0.11
N ALA A 97 -1.62 -1.70 0.20
CA ALA A 97 -2.23 -2.97 0.62
C ALA A 97 -2.16 -4.00 -0.50
N ILE A 98 -2.49 -3.63 -1.74
CA ILE A 98 -2.38 -4.52 -2.91
C ILE A 98 -0.92 -4.95 -3.15
N PHE A 99 0.04 -4.03 -3.03
CA PHE A 99 1.47 -4.33 -3.11
C PHE A 99 1.88 -5.39 -2.08
N GLY A 100 1.51 -5.20 -0.81
CA GLY A 100 1.79 -6.16 0.25
C GLY A 100 1.16 -7.52 -0.01
N LEU A 101 -0.10 -7.54 -0.45
CA LEU A 101 -0.82 -8.75 -0.83
C LEU A 101 -0.11 -9.51 -1.96
N ILE A 102 0.32 -8.85 -3.01
CA ILE A 102 0.99 -9.44 -4.17
C ILE A 102 2.35 -10.05 -3.77
N ILE A 103 3.14 -9.34 -2.97
CA ILE A 103 4.40 -9.88 -2.43
C ILE A 103 4.12 -11.07 -1.50
N GLY A 104 3.09 -11.00 -0.66
CA GLY A 104 2.66 -12.09 0.22
C GLY A 104 2.28 -13.36 -0.53
N LEU A 105 1.74 -13.25 -1.74
CA LEU A 105 1.46 -14.36 -2.64
C LEU A 105 2.70 -14.88 -3.39
N GLY A 106 3.88 -14.29 -3.17
CA GLY A 106 5.13 -14.68 -3.84
C GLY A 106 5.31 -14.15 -5.25
N LYS A 107 4.48 -13.21 -5.67
CA LYS A 107 4.55 -12.56 -6.99
C LYS A 107 5.48 -11.34 -6.94
N TYR A 108 6.77 -11.60 -6.75
CA TYR A 108 7.77 -10.54 -6.54
C TYR A 108 7.92 -9.60 -7.74
N ARG A 109 7.92 -10.15 -8.95
CA ARG A 109 8.07 -9.37 -10.18
C ARG A 109 6.91 -8.39 -10.34
N GLU A 110 5.70 -8.87 -10.18
CA GLU A 110 4.47 -8.06 -10.27
C GLU A 110 4.44 -6.99 -9.17
N GLY A 111 4.80 -7.36 -7.95
CA GLY A 111 4.88 -6.44 -6.82
C GLY A 111 5.90 -5.31 -7.04
N LEU A 112 7.09 -5.62 -7.57
CA LEU A 112 8.11 -4.62 -7.87
C LEU A 112 7.70 -3.69 -9.01
N ILE A 113 7.02 -4.21 -10.03
CA ILE A 113 6.47 -3.39 -11.12
C ILE A 113 5.43 -2.41 -10.58
N ILE A 114 4.51 -2.87 -9.73
CA ILE A 114 3.51 -2.01 -9.06
C ILE A 114 4.22 -0.94 -8.23
N TYR A 115 5.23 -1.30 -7.46
CA TYR A 115 6.00 -0.36 -6.65
C TYR A 115 6.67 0.74 -7.49
N LEU A 116 7.25 0.40 -8.63
CA LEU A 116 7.82 1.37 -9.57
C LEU A 116 6.75 2.30 -10.16
N ILE A 117 5.59 1.76 -10.52
CA ILE A 117 4.46 2.56 -11.02
C ILE A 117 3.98 3.55 -9.95
N ILE A 118 3.89 3.12 -8.69
CA ILE A 118 3.54 4.01 -7.58
C ILE A 118 4.51 5.20 -7.52
N TRP A 119 5.82 4.94 -7.58
CA TRP A 119 6.83 6.00 -7.55
C TRP A 119 6.73 6.96 -8.73
N ILE A 120 6.57 6.43 -9.94
CA ILE A 120 6.40 7.26 -11.14
C ILE A 120 5.18 8.15 -10.99
N THR A 121 4.05 7.60 -10.54
CA THR A 121 2.80 8.35 -10.38
C THR A 121 2.95 9.48 -9.36
N ILE A 122 3.50 9.18 -8.18
CA ILE A 122 3.65 10.18 -7.11
C ILE A 122 4.65 11.27 -7.46
N LEU A 123 5.74 10.93 -8.12
CA LEU A 123 6.72 11.93 -8.56
C LEU A 123 6.16 12.82 -9.68
N SER A 124 5.37 12.24 -10.58
CA SER A 124 4.69 13.01 -11.63
C SER A 124 3.62 13.95 -11.06
N ASP A 125 2.83 13.47 -10.11
CA ASP A 125 1.81 14.27 -9.42
C ASP A 125 2.45 15.47 -8.71
N LYS A 126 3.52 15.24 -7.97
CA LYS A 126 4.29 16.31 -7.31
C LYS A 126 4.86 17.32 -8.32
N TYR A 127 5.44 16.83 -9.42
CA TYR A 127 6.01 17.71 -10.45
C TYR A 127 4.94 18.63 -11.05
N LEU A 128 3.75 18.08 -11.32
CA LEU A 128 2.64 18.86 -11.87
C LEU A 128 2.09 19.87 -10.85
N GLU A 129 1.97 19.48 -9.57
CA GLU A 129 1.58 20.43 -8.50
C GLU A 129 2.56 21.60 -8.41
N ASP A 130 3.86 21.34 -8.40
CA ASP A 130 4.90 22.36 -8.28
C ASP A 130 4.94 23.33 -9.49
N HIS A 131 4.52 22.88 -10.68
CA HIS A 131 4.52 23.69 -11.91
C HIS A 131 3.15 24.32 -12.23
N ALA A 132 2.06 23.85 -11.62
CA ALA A 132 0.73 24.46 -11.79
C ALA A 132 0.52 25.74 -10.97
N ILE A 133 1.41 26.04 -10.03
CA ILE A 133 1.40 27.22 -9.16
C ILE A 133 2.27 28.37 -9.74
N GLY A 134 2.81 28.16 -10.94
CA GLY A 134 3.63 29.14 -11.66
C GLY A 134 2.84 30.09 -12.55
#